data_857e630c674e3a2a51683404e0f87566
#
_entry.id   857e630c674e3a2a51683404e0f87566
#
_cell.length_a   1.000
_cell.length_b   1.000
_cell.length_c   1.000
_cell.angle_alpha   90.00
_cell.angle_beta   90.00
_cell.angle_gamma   90.00
#
_symmetry.space_group_name_H-M   'P 1'
#
loop_
_entity.id
_entity.type
_entity.pdbx_description
1 polymer ?
#
loop_
_entity_poly.entity_id
_entity_poly.type
_entity_poly.pdbx_seq_one_letter_code
_entity_poly.pdbx_strand_id
1 'polypeptide(L)'
;MELIYLVGQISPKFEITYQWRRNMEDEFAEREDIRFINPCANPFNQKVLQEKEYAVSKERRVNAIDVLPAKDYTFCRRSSMAVVNMNHYDSAKPMLGSFFELGWYYTMPEKTVIGFAEDLNDYQVQHPFVQQAVTVWCNDEYEAASIINGYFTTVEG
;
A
#
# COMPACT_ATOMS: atom_id res chain seq x y z
N MET A 1 11.90 9.94 12.29
CA MET A 1 10.96 10.07 11.16
C MET A 1 10.56 8.67 10.71
N GLU A 2 9.28 8.37 10.85
CA GLU A 2 8.71 7.08 10.50
C GLU A 2 8.28 7.07 9.03
N LEU A 3 8.57 5.99 8.34
CA LEU A 3 8.17 5.79 6.96
C LEU A 3 7.06 4.74 6.90
N ILE A 4 5.92 5.11 6.35
CA ILE A 4 4.75 4.24 6.22
C ILE A 4 4.47 3.99 4.74
N TYR A 5 4.41 2.72 4.33
CA TYR A 5 4.18 2.37 2.94
C TYR A 5 2.69 2.17 2.64
N LEU A 6 2.19 2.82 1.59
CA LEU A 6 0.79 2.76 1.16
C LEU A 6 0.60 1.71 0.06
N VAL A 7 0.25 0.51 0.46
CA VAL A 7 0.04 -0.65 -0.41
C VAL A 7 -1.41 -0.73 -0.89
N GLY A 8 -1.61 -1.07 -2.13
CA GLY A 8 -2.97 -1.27 -2.68
C GLY A 8 -2.96 -1.31 -4.20
N GLN A 9 -4.08 -1.74 -4.77
CA GLN A 9 -4.23 -1.83 -6.21
C GLN A 9 -3.91 -0.50 -6.89
N ILE A 10 -3.10 -0.55 -7.92
CA ILE A 10 -2.80 0.58 -8.79
C ILE A 10 -3.59 0.39 -10.10
N SER A 11 -4.57 1.26 -10.30
CA SER A 11 -5.47 1.23 -11.45
C SER A 11 -5.41 2.58 -12.19
N PRO A 12 -5.68 2.62 -13.52
CA PRO A 12 -5.84 3.87 -14.25
C PRO A 12 -7.00 4.75 -13.74
N LYS A 13 -7.91 4.19 -12.95
CA LYS A 13 -8.99 4.94 -12.31
C LYS A 13 -8.43 5.77 -11.15
N PHE A 14 -8.32 7.06 -11.38
CA PHE A 14 -7.69 8.03 -10.48
C PHE A 14 -8.30 8.00 -9.07
N GLU A 15 -9.62 8.07 -8.94
CA GLU A 15 -10.29 8.15 -7.65
C GLU A 15 -9.98 6.96 -6.74
N ILE A 16 -9.93 5.76 -7.33
CA ILE A 16 -9.70 4.52 -6.60
C ILE A 16 -8.23 4.37 -6.17
N THR A 17 -7.32 4.76 -7.06
CA THR A 17 -5.88 4.57 -6.85
C THR A 17 -5.28 5.67 -5.97
N TYR A 18 -5.69 6.91 -6.18
CA TYR A 18 -5.02 8.07 -5.60
C TYR A 18 -5.74 8.64 -4.38
N GLN A 19 -7.08 8.61 -4.35
CA GLN A 19 -7.83 9.37 -3.36
C GLN A 19 -7.52 8.93 -1.92
N TRP A 20 -7.60 7.64 -1.63
CA TRP A 20 -7.33 7.16 -0.28
C TRP A 20 -5.87 7.43 0.17
N ARG A 21 -4.92 7.39 -0.77
CA ARG A 21 -3.52 7.71 -0.46
C ARG A 21 -3.35 9.18 -0.14
N ARG A 22 -4.03 10.07 -0.88
CA ARG A 22 -4.07 11.49 -0.57
C ARG A 22 -4.74 11.76 0.76
N ASN A 23 -5.87 11.13 1.03
CA ASN A 23 -6.54 11.26 2.32
C ASN A 23 -5.58 10.91 3.46
N MET A 24 -4.81 9.83 3.33
CA MET A 24 -3.77 9.48 4.31
C MET A 24 -2.68 10.55 4.43
N GLU A 25 -2.17 11.06 3.32
CA GLU A 25 -1.15 12.12 3.33
C GLU A 25 -1.69 13.42 3.95
N ASP A 26 -2.93 13.79 3.67
CA ASP A 26 -3.57 14.99 4.19
C ASP A 26 -3.83 14.90 5.70
N GLU A 27 -4.24 13.75 6.22
CA GLU A 27 -4.44 13.51 7.67
C GLU A 27 -3.15 13.74 8.49
N PHE A 28 -2.00 13.60 7.86
CA PHE A 28 -0.69 13.76 8.52
C PHE A 28 0.12 14.96 8.02
N ALA A 29 -0.52 15.89 7.30
CA ALA A 29 0.17 17.04 6.71
C ALA A 29 0.93 17.89 7.75
N GLU A 30 0.39 17.99 8.97
CA GLU A 30 0.97 18.75 10.08
C GLU A 30 2.02 17.96 10.91
N ARG A 31 2.20 16.66 10.61
CA ARG A 31 3.12 15.78 11.33
C ARG A 31 4.49 15.75 10.63
N GLU A 32 5.53 16.21 11.34
CA GLU A 32 6.90 16.17 10.81
C GLU A 32 7.62 14.83 11.03
N ASP A 33 7.12 14.04 11.95
CA ASP A 33 7.70 12.77 12.37
C ASP A 33 7.25 11.57 11.50
N ILE A 34 6.21 11.73 10.67
CA ILE A 34 5.64 10.70 9.80
C ILE A 34 5.76 11.12 8.33
N ARG A 35 6.13 10.18 7.49
CA ARG A 35 6.14 10.34 6.02
C ARG A 35 5.60 9.08 5.36
N PHE A 36 4.87 9.26 4.27
CA PHE A 36 4.34 8.16 3.48
C PHE A 36 5.23 7.85 2.27
N ILE A 37 5.41 6.56 2.02
CA ILE A 37 5.90 6.08 0.73
C ILE A 37 4.67 5.80 -0.11
N ASN A 38 4.37 6.71 -1.05
CA ASN A 38 3.26 6.60 -1.98
C ASN A 38 3.79 6.09 -3.33
N PRO A 39 3.52 4.84 -3.73
CA PRO A 39 4.02 4.30 -4.99
C PRO A 39 3.48 5.05 -6.20
N CYS A 40 2.28 5.66 -6.09
CA CYS A 40 1.70 6.45 -7.17
C CYS A 40 2.42 7.77 -7.44
N ALA A 41 3.16 8.31 -6.47
CA ALA A 41 4.02 9.47 -6.65
C ALA A 41 5.35 9.13 -7.33
N ASN A 42 5.67 7.84 -7.49
CA ASN A 42 6.91 7.40 -8.11
C ASN A 42 6.83 7.50 -9.66
N PRO A 43 7.86 8.08 -10.33
CA PRO A 43 7.85 8.24 -11.80
C PRO A 43 7.70 6.93 -12.59
N PHE A 44 8.21 5.82 -12.08
CA PHE A 44 8.06 4.51 -12.75
C PHE A 44 6.59 4.05 -12.73
N ASN A 45 5.92 4.18 -11.59
CA ASN A 45 4.52 3.81 -11.46
C ASN A 45 3.62 4.75 -12.27
N GLN A 46 3.94 6.05 -12.32
CA GLN A 46 3.21 7.01 -13.15
C GLN A 46 3.29 6.67 -14.65
N LYS A 47 4.44 6.20 -15.13
CA LYS A 47 4.57 5.74 -16.53
C LYS A 47 3.70 4.52 -16.80
N VAL A 48 3.66 3.56 -15.89
CA VAL A 48 2.80 2.36 -16.01
C VAL A 48 1.33 2.75 -16.03
N LEU A 49 0.92 3.74 -15.24
CA LEU A 49 -0.45 4.25 -15.19
C LEU A 49 -0.86 5.01 -16.46
N GLN A 50 0.07 5.73 -17.10
CA GLN A 50 -0.17 6.48 -18.31
C GLN A 50 -0.23 5.57 -19.55
N GLU A 51 0.47 4.47 -19.56
CA GLU A 51 0.46 3.49 -20.63
C GLU A 51 -0.78 2.60 -20.47
N LYS A 52 -1.85 2.91 -21.24
CA LYS A 52 -3.18 2.26 -21.19
C LYS A 52 -3.17 0.75 -21.44
N GLU A 53 -2.04 0.16 -21.80
CA GLU A 53 -1.89 -1.26 -22.09
C GLU A 53 -0.59 -1.79 -21.50
N TYR A 54 -0.69 -2.88 -20.75
CA TYR A 54 0.46 -3.70 -20.38
C TYR A 54 1.17 -4.37 -21.59
N ALA A 55 0.70 -4.11 -22.81
CA ALA A 55 1.34 -4.49 -24.06
C ALA A 55 2.47 -3.52 -24.42
N VAL A 56 3.35 -3.29 -23.48
CA VAL A 56 4.58 -2.54 -23.73
C VAL A 56 5.51 -3.39 -24.57
N SER A 57 6.13 -2.81 -25.60
CA SER A 57 7.15 -3.49 -26.39
C SER A 57 8.21 -4.09 -25.50
N LYS A 58 8.77 -5.22 -25.90
CA LYS A 58 9.78 -5.98 -25.14
C LYS A 58 10.93 -5.10 -24.63
N GLU A 59 11.27 -4.05 -25.36
CA GLU A 59 12.33 -3.08 -25.03
C GLU A 59 11.96 -2.12 -23.90
N ARG A 60 10.68 -1.70 -23.82
CA ARG A 60 10.20 -0.87 -22.71
C ARG A 60 9.97 -1.67 -21.44
N ARG A 61 9.67 -2.97 -21.52
CA ARG A 61 9.59 -3.87 -20.38
C ARG A 61 10.88 -3.91 -19.57
N VAL A 62 12.02 -3.91 -20.25
CA VAL A 62 13.34 -4.02 -19.60
C VAL A 62 13.62 -2.82 -18.67
N ASN A 63 13.08 -1.64 -18.94
CA ASN A 63 13.48 -0.41 -18.23
C ASN A 63 12.58 0.01 -17.05
N ALA A 64 11.34 -0.43 -16.99
CA ALA A 64 10.42 0.01 -15.94
C ALA A 64 9.83 -1.16 -15.14
N ILE A 65 9.37 -2.21 -15.81
CA ILE A 65 8.66 -3.32 -15.16
C ILE A 65 9.62 -4.20 -14.35
N ASP A 66 10.83 -4.42 -14.84
CA ASP A 66 11.81 -5.27 -14.16
C ASP A 66 12.34 -4.63 -12.87
N VAL A 67 12.28 -3.31 -12.76
CA VAL A 67 12.71 -2.58 -11.56
C VAL A 67 11.62 -2.48 -10.50
N LEU A 68 10.34 -2.57 -10.88
CA LEU A 68 9.22 -2.38 -9.95
C LEU A 68 9.26 -3.34 -8.74
N PRO A 69 9.43 -4.66 -8.91
CA PRO A 69 9.45 -5.55 -7.75
C PRO A 69 10.61 -5.26 -6.80
N ALA A 70 11.79 -4.97 -7.32
CA ALA A 70 12.97 -4.65 -6.50
C ALA A 70 12.79 -3.32 -5.76
N LYS A 71 12.17 -2.34 -6.40
CA LYS A 71 11.83 -1.04 -5.81
C LYS A 71 10.79 -1.21 -4.69
N ASP A 72 9.71 -1.93 -4.95
CA ASP A 72 8.63 -2.14 -3.98
C ASP A 72 9.12 -2.96 -2.79
N TYR A 73 9.96 -3.98 -3.01
CA TYR A 73 10.63 -4.69 -1.92
C TYR A 73 11.51 -3.75 -1.07
N THR A 74 12.23 -2.83 -1.72
CA THR A 74 13.02 -1.82 -1.00
C THR A 74 12.13 -0.91 -0.16
N PHE A 75 10.96 -0.51 -0.65
CA PHE A 75 9.99 0.26 0.11
C PHE A 75 9.44 -0.51 1.31
N CYS A 76 9.09 -1.77 1.14
CA CYS A 76 8.71 -2.64 2.26
C CYS A 76 9.81 -2.71 3.33
N ARG A 77 11.05 -2.85 2.92
CA ARG A 77 12.17 -2.92 3.86
C ARG A 77 12.44 -1.61 4.60
N ARG A 78 12.30 -0.48 3.92
CA ARG A 78 12.60 0.85 4.49
C ARG A 78 11.48 1.41 5.35
N SER A 79 10.25 0.98 5.14
CA SER A 79 9.11 1.39 5.96
C SER A 79 9.14 0.71 7.32
N SER A 80 8.69 1.40 8.35
CA SER A 80 8.46 0.83 9.68
C SER A 80 7.08 0.17 9.78
N MET A 81 6.14 0.61 8.94
CA MET A 81 4.75 0.18 8.93
C MET A 81 4.21 0.20 7.50
N ALA A 82 3.16 -0.58 7.24
CA ALA A 82 2.37 -0.48 6.01
C ALA A 82 0.89 -0.25 6.30
N VAL A 83 0.24 0.48 5.41
CA VAL A 83 -1.22 0.52 5.28
C VAL A 83 -1.59 -0.16 3.98
N VAL A 84 -2.46 -1.15 4.05
CA VAL A 84 -2.84 -1.97 2.90
C VAL A 84 -4.33 -1.81 2.62
N ASN A 85 -4.64 -1.21 1.49
CA ASN A 85 -6.01 -1.14 0.98
C ASN A 85 -6.35 -2.44 0.25
N MET A 86 -7.18 -3.25 0.85
CA MET A 86 -7.64 -4.55 0.31
C MET A 86 -8.94 -4.44 -0.48
N ASN A 87 -9.47 -3.24 -0.72
CA ASN A 87 -10.60 -3.05 -1.63
C ASN A 87 -10.20 -3.45 -3.05
N HIS A 88 -11.01 -4.29 -3.65
CA HIS A 88 -10.80 -4.84 -4.98
C HIS A 88 -11.67 -4.09 -5.99
N TYR A 89 -11.08 -3.14 -6.67
CA TYR A 89 -11.81 -2.22 -7.55
C TYR A 89 -11.98 -2.71 -9.00
N ASP A 90 -11.18 -3.68 -9.39
CA ASP A 90 -11.26 -4.30 -10.72
C ASP A 90 -11.17 -5.82 -10.57
N SER A 91 -12.34 -6.47 -10.59
CA SER A 91 -12.44 -7.93 -10.45
C SER A 91 -11.73 -8.70 -11.56
N ALA A 92 -11.46 -8.07 -12.70
CA ALA A 92 -10.73 -8.67 -13.80
C ALA A 92 -9.21 -8.68 -13.59
N LYS A 93 -8.71 -7.90 -12.62
CA LYS A 93 -7.29 -7.76 -12.33
C LYS A 93 -6.99 -8.09 -10.88
N PRO A 94 -6.38 -9.24 -10.59
CA PRO A 94 -6.02 -9.60 -9.24
C PRO A 94 -4.98 -8.63 -8.68
N MET A 95 -5.01 -8.43 -7.36
CA MET A 95 -4.09 -7.56 -6.62
C MET A 95 -2.71 -8.23 -6.40
N LEU A 96 -2.11 -8.79 -7.45
CA LEU A 96 -0.90 -9.62 -7.33
C LEU A 96 0.26 -8.87 -6.64
N GLY A 97 0.51 -7.61 -7.00
CA GLY A 97 1.55 -6.81 -6.38
C GLY A 97 1.34 -6.67 -4.88
N SER A 98 0.13 -6.33 -4.45
CA SER A 98 -0.22 -6.19 -3.03
C SER A 98 -0.06 -7.49 -2.26
N PHE A 99 -0.38 -8.65 -2.86
CA PHE A 99 -0.17 -9.95 -2.22
C PHE A 99 1.32 -10.29 -2.08
N PHE A 100 2.15 -9.94 -3.06
CA PHE A 100 3.61 -10.08 -2.92
C PHE A 100 4.15 -9.20 -1.80
N GLU A 101 3.71 -7.96 -1.70
CA GLU A 101 4.11 -7.04 -0.64
C GLU A 101 3.68 -7.53 0.74
N LEU A 102 2.46 -8.04 0.88
CA LEU A 102 2.01 -8.71 2.11
C LEU A 102 2.88 -9.92 2.47
N GLY A 103 3.26 -10.73 1.48
CA GLY A 103 4.18 -11.85 1.68
C GLY A 103 5.55 -11.40 2.19
N TRP A 104 6.07 -10.30 1.68
CA TRP A 104 7.31 -9.72 2.18
C TRP A 104 7.17 -9.22 3.62
N TYR A 105 6.10 -8.49 3.95
CA TYR A 105 5.83 -8.05 5.33
C TYR A 105 5.69 -9.23 6.29
N TYR A 106 5.08 -10.31 5.86
CA TYR A 106 4.98 -11.53 6.68
C TYR A 106 6.35 -12.06 7.13
N THR A 107 7.39 -11.85 6.34
CA THR A 107 8.77 -12.22 6.70
C THR A 107 9.48 -11.18 7.59
N MET A 108 8.84 -10.08 7.90
CA MET A 108 9.35 -8.98 8.73
C MET A 108 8.42 -8.75 9.93
N PRO A 109 8.40 -9.67 10.92
CA PRO A 109 7.42 -9.67 12.00
C PRO A 109 7.52 -8.47 12.94
N GLU A 110 8.63 -7.74 12.91
CA GLU A 110 8.82 -6.49 13.63
C GLU A 110 8.02 -5.31 13.07
N LYS A 111 7.43 -5.47 11.88
CA LYS A 111 6.67 -4.41 11.21
C LYS A 111 5.18 -4.59 11.40
N THR A 112 4.50 -3.49 11.65
CA THR A 112 3.04 -3.46 11.75
C THR A 112 2.41 -3.26 10.37
N VAL A 113 1.42 -4.07 10.06
CA VAL A 113 0.61 -3.96 8.83
C VAL A 113 -0.83 -3.68 9.21
N ILE A 114 -1.34 -2.53 8.81
CA ILE A 114 -2.74 -2.13 8.99
C ILE A 114 -3.47 -2.41 7.68
N GLY A 115 -4.41 -3.35 7.68
CA GLY A 115 -5.27 -3.63 6.54
C GLY A 115 -6.63 -2.96 6.67
N PHE A 116 -7.17 -2.46 5.57
CA PHE A 116 -8.56 -2.02 5.53
C PHE A 116 -9.30 -2.48 4.28
N ALA A 117 -10.60 -2.69 4.42
CA ALA A 117 -11.52 -2.99 3.35
C ALA A 117 -12.94 -2.59 3.75
N GLU A 118 -13.77 -2.19 2.78
CA GLU A 118 -15.20 -1.92 3.01
C GLU A 118 -15.95 -3.20 3.42
N ASP A 119 -15.58 -4.34 2.84
CA ASP A 119 -16.09 -5.65 3.23
C ASP A 119 -14.98 -6.52 3.82
N LEU A 120 -14.92 -6.59 5.14
CA LEU A 120 -13.96 -7.44 5.85
C LEU A 120 -14.29 -8.94 5.73
N ASN A 121 -15.44 -9.31 5.18
CA ASN A 121 -15.81 -10.71 4.89
C ASN A 121 -15.46 -11.12 3.45
N ASP A 122 -14.90 -10.22 2.64
CA ASP A 122 -14.40 -10.56 1.30
C ASP A 122 -13.44 -11.74 1.36
N TYR A 123 -13.52 -12.64 0.38
CA TYR A 123 -12.74 -13.89 0.36
C TYR A 123 -11.22 -13.63 0.33
N GLN A 124 -10.76 -12.55 -0.26
CA GLN A 124 -9.34 -12.20 -0.29
C GLN A 124 -8.87 -11.72 1.08
N VAL A 125 -9.69 -10.92 1.77
CA VAL A 125 -9.46 -10.48 3.15
C VAL A 125 -9.41 -11.68 4.08
N GLN A 126 -10.34 -12.61 3.94
CA GLN A 126 -10.44 -13.81 4.79
C GLN A 126 -9.46 -14.92 4.42
N HIS A 127 -8.68 -14.76 3.36
CA HIS A 127 -7.69 -15.76 2.99
C HIS A 127 -6.64 -15.93 4.10
N PRO A 128 -6.32 -17.17 4.54
CA PRO A 128 -5.43 -17.41 5.68
C PRO A 128 -4.07 -16.70 5.59
N PHE A 129 -3.47 -16.63 4.42
CA PHE A 129 -2.19 -15.95 4.23
C PHE A 129 -2.30 -14.44 4.43
N VAL A 130 -3.39 -13.84 4.00
CA VAL A 130 -3.66 -12.41 4.16
C VAL A 130 -3.93 -12.11 5.63
N GLN A 131 -4.73 -12.91 6.30
CA GLN A 131 -5.02 -12.78 7.73
C GLN A 131 -3.76 -12.87 8.59
N GLN A 132 -2.78 -13.68 8.21
CA GLN A 132 -1.53 -13.79 8.95
C GLN A 132 -0.53 -12.66 8.64
N ALA A 133 -0.61 -12.05 7.47
CA ALA A 133 0.28 -10.96 7.08
C ALA A 133 -0.16 -9.59 7.63
N VAL A 134 -1.44 -9.43 7.97
CA VAL A 134 -2.02 -8.19 8.49
C VAL A 134 -2.08 -8.24 10.00
N THR A 135 -1.54 -7.21 10.66
CA THR A 135 -1.50 -7.12 12.12
C THR A 135 -2.85 -6.69 12.70
N VAL A 136 -3.51 -5.74 12.07
CA VAL A 136 -4.80 -5.19 12.50
C VAL A 136 -5.66 -4.81 11.30
N TRP A 137 -6.97 -5.04 11.44
CA TRP A 137 -7.96 -4.70 10.42
C TRP A 137 -8.82 -3.52 10.83
N CYS A 138 -9.18 -2.68 9.88
CA CYS A 138 -10.13 -1.58 10.02
C CYS A 138 -10.98 -1.43 8.75
N ASN A 139 -11.96 -0.52 8.75
CA ASN A 139 -12.95 -0.43 7.68
C ASN A 139 -12.54 0.55 6.57
N ASP A 140 -11.74 1.56 6.89
CA ASP A 140 -11.34 2.60 5.95
C ASP A 140 -9.97 3.22 6.29
N GLU A 141 -9.51 4.11 5.44
CA GLU A 141 -8.26 4.83 5.61
C GLU A 141 -8.25 5.78 6.82
N TYR A 142 -9.40 6.28 7.26
CA TYR A 142 -9.48 7.19 8.41
C TYR A 142 -9.32 6.43 9.73
N GLU A 143 -9.88 5.23 9.83
CA GLU A 143 -9.59 4.33 10.95
C GLU A 143 -8.11 3.93 10.96
N ALA A 144 -7.52 3.64 9.79
CA ALA A 144 -6.09 3.37 9.69
C ALA A 144 -5.25 4.56 10.16
N ALA A 145 -5.61 5.78 9.78
CA ALA A 145 -4.95 6.99 10.25
C ALA A 145 -5.06 7.17 11.77
N SER A 146 -6.21 6.86 12.35
CA SER A 146 -6.41 6.88 13.80
C SER A 146 -5.51 5.89 14.54
N ILE A 147 -5.35 4.68 13.99
CA ILE A 147 -4.44 3.66 14.53
C ILE A 147 -2.99 4.16 14.48
N ILE A 148 -2.55 4.73 13.36
CA ILE A 148 -1.20 5.29 13.21
C ILE A 148 -0.95 6.40 14.24
N ASN A 149 -1.90 7.33 14.36
CA ASN A 149 -1.80 8.41 15.34
C ASN A 149 -1.65 7.87 16.76
N GLY A 150 -2.47 6.90 17.16
CA GLY A 150 -2.37 6.25 18.46
C GLY A 150 -1.05 5.52 18.67
N TYR A 151 -0.54 4.86 17.62
CA TYR A 151 0.70 4.08 17.67
C TYR A 151 1.93 4.96 17.94
N PHE A 152 2.01 6.12 17.29
CA PHE A 152 3.15 7.03 17.40
C PHE A 152 2.95 8.19 18.38
N THR A 153 1.81 8.26 19.05
CA THR A 153 1.62 9.25 20.11
C THR A 153 2.33 8.80 21.39
N THR A 154 3.38 9.52 21.75
CA THR A 154 4.00 9.37 23.07
C THR A 154 3.15 10.12 24.10
N VAL A 155 2.66 9.39 25.09
CA VAL A 155 2.05 10.02 26.27
C VAL A 155 3.19 10.66 27.05
N GLU A 156 3.28 11.98 27.01
CA GLU A 156 4.11 12.71 27.95
C GLU A 156 3.58 12.43 29.36
N GLY A 157 4.34 11.71 30.13
CA GLY A 157 4.03 11.39 31.50
C GLY A 157 4.22 12.57 32.44
#